data_92a94887710c1471113ec7f402178572
#
_entry.id   92a94887710c1471113ec7f402178572
#
_cell.length_a   1.000
_cell.length_b   1.000
_cell.length_c   1.000
_cell.angle_alpha   90.00
_cell.angle_beta   90.00
_cell.angle_gamma   90.00
#
_symmetry.space_group_name_H-M   'P 1'
#
loop_
_entity.id
_entity.type
_entity.pdbx_description
1 polymer ?
#
loop_
_entity_poly.entity_id
_entity_poly.type
_entity_poly.pdbx_seq_one_letter_code
_entity_poly.pdbx_strand_id
1 'polypeptide(L)'
;MRDIAAERAEIDRAIEGKTLCSVFAATAARLGDATALVGKARDGSARPLSWNEYRERVREVALGLRALGIARHDFGVIMARNRPEHVIADLGIVHAGATPVSLYNTLAPEQIQYIANHCDARVAVVEDEAFLAKVLAVRDQLPRLERIVLLEGESDDPQVIAWDALLALGRQAHERDPQAFDGLWRGVTPDDTLTLIYTSGTTGPPKGVIDTHRSALWVLESAGRVVTTGEGDRLISYLPIAHAADRFLIYYGSIVTGHTVVFCPEVSQIMATVLEVRPTSFGGVPRIWEKLHAGLTSAIASEPDEARRRMVMGALEIGRAVVALEQRGEPVSDELRQKRAAFEPVFAAIRARIGLDRAKHFVTGAAPTPREVLEFFHAIGVPVSDVWGMSELGVVASRNPPGRIKIGSIGVALPGVEARLAPDGELQVRGGMVMRGYYKQPDKTAETIDADGWLSTGDIATVDADGYYTIVDRKKELIITAGGKNISPANLESLLKADSLIGQACVVGDNRAYLTALIVLDGQVAPGWAAARGLTARSIAELAVHPEVHAHVERAVAAVNEHVSRVESIRRFTILPTEWTAESAELTPTLKLKRRVVLDKYADAINAMYDGAHDPCE
;
A
#
# COMPACT_ATOMS: atom_id res chain seq x y z
N MET A 1 31.72 -5.10 5.41
CA MET A 1 30.68 -4.38 6.20
C MET A 1 30.29 -3.16 5.39
N ARG A 2 28.99 -2.86 5.22
CA ARG A 2 28.52 -1.65 4.49
C ARG A 2 28.99 -0.41 5.25
N ASP A 3 29.46 0.60 4.55
CA ASP A 3 29.75 1.92 5.12
C ASP A 3 28.52 2.81 4.99
N ILE A 4 27.60 2.68 5.97
CA ILE A 4 26.32 3.40 5.98
C ILE A 4 26.54 4.93 6.01
N ALA A 5 27.59 5.41 6.67
CA ALA A 5 27.88 6.84 6.73
C ALA A 5 28.28 7.38 5.34
N ALA A 6 29.11 6.64 4.61
CA ALA A 6 29.48 6.99 3.23
C ALA A 6 28.26 6.95 2.30
N GLU A 7 27.44 5.89 2.37
CA GLU A 7 26.19 5.77 1.59
C GLU A 7 25.26 6.96 1.85
N ARG A 8 25.09 7.36 3.12
CA ARG A 8 24.26 8.51 3.52
C ARG A 8 24.80 9.80 2.93
N ALA A 9 26.11 10.05 3.08
CA ALA A 9 26.74 11.24 2.53
C ALA A 9 26.62 11.33 0.99
N GLU A 10 26.61 10.20 0.30
CA GLU A 10 26.36 10.17 -1.16
C GLU A 10 24.91 10.51 -1.50
N ILE A 11 23.92 9.97 -0.75
CA ILE A 11 22.51 10.29 -0.94
C ILE A 11 22.28 11.78 -0.68
N ASP A 12 22.81 12.31 0.44
CA ASP A 12 22.67 13.71 0.81
C ASP A 12 23.22 14.64 -0.28
N ARG A 13 24.40 14.32 -0.85
CA ARG A 13 24.96 15.07 -2.00
C ARG A 13 24.10 14.97 -3.24
N ALA A 14 23.51 13.80 -3.52
CA ALA A 14 22.67 13.59 -4.70
C ALA A 14 21.39 14.45 -4.69
N ILE A 15 20.86 14.75 -3.50
CA ILE A 15 19.63 15.54 -3.32
C ILE A 15 19.89 16.98 -2.84
N GLU A 16 21.15 17.39 -2.66
CA GLU A 16 21.50 18.69 -2.12
C GLU A 16 20.83 19.85 -2.88
N GLY A 17 20.13 20.71 -2.14
CA GLY A 17 19.39 21.85 -2.69
C GLY A 17 18.18 21.52 -3.56
N LYS A 18 17.88 20.24 -3.80
CA LYS A 18 16.75 19.82 -4.64
C LYS A 18 15.43 19.83 -3.88
N THR A 19 14.37 20.19 -4.61
CA THR A 19 12.98 20.03 -4.20
C THR A 19 12.26 19.18 -5.23
N LEU A 20 11.10 18.63 -4.88
CA LEU A 20 10.28 17.89 -5.86
C LEU A 20 9.92 18.79 -7.06
N CYS A 21 9.72 20.11 -6.83
CA CYS A 21 9.46 21.07 -7.89
C CYS A 21 10.64 21.18 -8.87
N SER A 22 11.87 21.33 -8.36
CA SER A 22 13.06 21.43 -9.20
C SER A 22 13.34 20.15 -9.99
N VAL A 23 13.11 18.98 -9.36
CA VAL A 23 13.23 17.67 -10.03
C VAL A 23 12.16 17.53 -11.11
N PHE A 24 10.91 17.91 -10.85
CA PHE A 24 9.83 17.89 -11.83
C PHE A 24 10.15 18.78 -13.04
N ALA A 25 10.62 20.00 -12.80
CA ALA A 25 11.01 20.92 -13.88
C ALA A 25 12.12 20.33 -14.75
N ALA A 26 13.13 19.69 -14.15
CA ALA A 26 14.23 19.05 -14.86
C ALA A 26 13.75 17.82 -15.65
N THR A 27 12.89 16.98 -15.07
CA THR A 27 12.35 15.78 -15.74
C THR A 27 11.43 16.16 -16.89
N ALA A 28 10.54 17.15 -16.71
CA ALA A 28 9.68 17.64 -17.77
C ALA A 28 10.48 18.25 -18.93
N ALA A 29 11.53 19.02 -18.63
CA ALA A 29 12.42 19.58 -19.66
C ALA A 29 13.19 18.50 -20.44
N ARG A 30 13.57 17.40 -19.76
CA ARG A 30 14.30 16.27 -20.39
C ARG A 30 13.40 15.38 -21.24
N LEU A 31 12.18 15.11 -20.79
CA LEU A 31 11.30 14.12 -21.42
C LEU A 31 10.28 14.73 -22.38
N GLY A 32 9.98 16.03 -22.27
CA GLY A 32 9.19 16.78 -23.25
C GLY A 32 7.84 16.13 -23.60
N ASP A 33 7.73 15.65 -24.83
CA ASP A 33 6.50 15.06 -25.38
C ASP A 33 6.34 13.55 -25.05
N ALA A 34 7.29 12.94 -24.32
CA ALA A 34 7.12 11.58 -23.83
C ALA A 34 5.92 11.50 -22.87
N THR A 35 5.24 10.35 -22.87
CA THR A 35 4.06 10.13 -22.01
C THR A 35 4.46 10.10 -20.53
N ALA A 36 3.89 10.99 -19.75
CA ALA A 36 4.05 11.03 -18.28
C ALA A 36 2.93 10.27 -17.56
N LEU A 37 1.68 10.60 -17.91
CA LEU A 37 0.49 10.12 -17.23
C LEU A 37 -0.47 9.50 -18.25
N VAL A 38 -1.18 8.44 -17.85
CA VAL A 38 -2.26 7.85 -18.64
C VAL A 38 -3.49 7.70 -17.76
N GLY A 39 -4.49 8.56 -17.99
CA GLY A 39 -5.81 8.47 -17.40
C GLY A 39 -6.78 7.71 -18.29
N LYS A 40 -8.05 7.66 -17.88
CA LYS A 40 -9.17 7.20 -18.71
C LYS A 40 -10.08 8.37 -19.06
N ALA A 41 -10.49 8.43 -20.32
CA ALA A 41 -11.56 9.33 -20.78
C ALA A 41 -12.93 8.79 -20.32
N ARG A 42 -13.99 9.61 -20.45
CA ARG A 42 -15.36 9.22 -20.07
C ARG A 42 -15.88 7.98 -20.82
N ASP A 43 -15.41 7.73 -22.03
CA ASP A 43 -15.73 6.55 -22.84
C ASP A 43 -14.87 5.31 -22.48
N GLY A 44 -14.00 5.42 -21.46
CA GLY A 44 -13.09 4.38 -21.01
C GLY A 44 -11.80 4.26 -21.81
N SER A 45 -11.62 5.04 -22.87
CA SER A 45 -10.37 5.04 -23.66
C SER A 45 -9.20 5.64 -22.88
N ALA A 46 -7.98 5.21 -23.22
CA ALA A 46 -6.76 5.76 -22.62
C ALA A 46 -6.57 7.23 -23.04
N ARG A 47 -6.29 8.09 -22.07
CA ARG A 47 -5.98 9.51 -22.26
C ARG A 47 -4.55 9.79 -21.79
N PRO A 48 -3.56 9.70 -22.67
CA PRO A 48 -2.18 10.04 -22.32
C PRO A 48 -2.00 11.55 -22.19
N LEU A 49 -1.12 11.95 -21.26
CA LEU A 49 -0.57 13.31 -21.17
C LEU A 49 0.96 13.22 -21.22
N SER A 50 1.56 14.08 -22.01
CA SER A 50 3.02 14.25 -22.07
C SER A 50 3.55 14.99 -20.82
N TRP A 51 4.87 14.96 -20.61
CA TRP A 51 5.52 15.75 -19.56
C TRP A 51 5.33 17.25 -19.76
N ASN A 52 5.31 17.72 -21.02
CA ASN A 52 5.03 19.12 -21.36
C ASN A 52 3.62 19.52 -20.96
N GLU A 53 2.59 18.74 -21.33
CA GLU A 53 1.20 18.98 -20.95
C GLU A 53 1.01 18.89 -19.44
N TYR A 54 1.66 17.92 -18.77
CA TYR A 54 1.63 17.80 -17.31
C TYR A 54 2.16 19.06 -16.64
N ARG A 55 3.35 19.54 -17.07
CA ARG A 55 3.94 20.79 -16.55
C ARG A 55 3.04 22.00 -16.81
N GLU A 56 2.42 22.07 -17.96
CA GLU A 56 1.49 23.16 -18.30
C GLU A 56 0.28 23.16 -17.36
N ARG A 57 -0.36 22.00 -17.13
CA ARG A 57 -1.50 21.89 -16.19
C ARG A 57 -1.10 22.22 -14.75
N VAL A 58 0.06 21.78 -14.30
CA VAL A 58 0.60 22.12 -12.98
C VAL A 58 0.79 23.63 -12.84
N ARG A 59 1.33 24.30 -13.88
CA ARG A 59 1.48 25.77 -13.92
C ARG A 59 0.13 26.46 -13.81
N GLU A 60 -0.86 26.02 -14.59
CA GLU A 60 -2.21 26.60 -14.58
C GLU A 60 -2.84 26.48 -13.20
N VAL A 61 -2.74 25.31 -12.54
CA VAL A 61 -3.26 25.09 -11.18
C VAL A 61 -2.54 25.98 -10.17
N ALA A 62 -1.20 26.00 -10.18
CA ALA A 62 -0.42 26.78 -9.21
C ALA A 62 -0.75 28.28 -9.28
N LEU A 63 -0.78 28.83 -10.49
CA LEU A 63 -1.11 30.25 -10.69
C LEU A 63 -2.59 30.54 -10.41
N GLY A 64 -3.50 29.63 -10.75
CA GLY A 64 -4.92 29.74 -10.45
C GLY A 64 -5.18 29.77 -8.93
N LEU A 65 -4.54 28.90 -8.18
CA LEU A 65 -4.61 28.88 -6.71
C LEU A 65 -4.07 30.19 -6.10
N ARG A 66 -2.97 30.70 -6.64
CA ARG A 66 -2.43 32.02 -6.22
C ARG A 66 -3.42 33.14 -6.50
N ALA A 67 -4.09 33.12 -7.66
CA ALA A 67 -5.13 34.10 -8.00
C ALA A 67 -6.35 33.99 -7.06
N LEU A 68 -6.64 32.80 -6.50
CA LEU A 68 -7.67 32.59 -5.47
C LEU A 68 -7.19 32.94 -4.05
N GLY A 69 -5.96 33.44 -3.87
CA GLY A 69 -5.44 33.89 -2.59
C GLY A 69 -4.75 32.81 -1.75
N ILE A 70 -4.56 31.58 -2.28
CA ILE A 70 -3.81 30.55 -1.59
C ILE A 70 -2.33 30.97 -1.51
N ALA A 71 -1.80 31.03 -0.31
CA ALA A 71 -0.46 31.53 -0.01
C ALA A 71 0.54 30.40 0.24
N ARG A 72 1.82 30.76 0.34
CA ARG A 72 2.86 29.83 0.78
C ARG A 72 2.54 29.34 2.21
N HIS A 73 2.80 28.04 2.45
CA HIS A 73 2.53 27.34 3.72
C HIS A 73 1.03 27.14 4.05
N ASP A 74 0.11 27.54 3.17
CA ASP A 74 -1.28 27.13 3.29
C ASP A 74 -1.42 25.62 3.01
N PHE A 75 -2.56 25.05 3.41
CA PHE A 75 -2.88 23.66 3.13
C PHE A 75 -4.07 23.55 2.19
N GLY A 76 -3.99 22.54 1.32
CA GLY A 76 -5.11 22.13 0.46
C GLY A 76 -5.41 20.65 0.64
N VAL A 77 -6.69 20.30 0.86
CA VAL A 77 -7.11 18.89 0.89
C VAL A 77 -7.56 18.44 -0.49
N ILE A 78 -7.29 17.18 -0.84
CA ILE A 78 -7.69 16.60 -2.13
C ILE A 78 -8.47 15.32 -1.86
N MET A 79 -9.70 15.21 -2.37
CA MET A 79 -10.52 14.01 -2.30
C MET A 79 -10.94 13.59 -3.71
N ALA A 80 -10.12 12.75 -4.31
CA ALA A 80 -10.32 12.23 -5.65
C ALA A 80 -9.74 10.83 -5.77
N ARG A 81 -10.27 10.02 -6.69
CA ARG A 81 -9.72 8.72 -7.07
C ARG A 81 -8.35 8.89 -7.74
N ASN A 82 -7.69 7.79 -8.04
CA ASN A 82 -6.43 7.81 -8.78
C ASN A 82 -6.69 8.23 -10.23
N ARG A 83 -6.25 9.45 -10.57
CA ARG A 83 -6.44 10.08 -11.87
C ARG A 83 -5.41 11.19 -12.11
N PRO A 84 -5.14 11.57 -13.37
CA PRO A 84 -4.18 12.64 -13.67
C PRO A 84 -4.48 13.95 -12.94
N GLU A 85 -5.74 14.37 -12.86
CA GLU A 85 -6.13 15.63 -12.22
C GLU A 85 -5.79 15.66 -10.72
N HIS A 86 -5.80 14.51 -10.02
CA HIS A 86 -5.38 14.42 -8.62
C HIS A 86 -3.91 14.83 -8.45
N VAL A 87 -3.01 14.19 -9.23
CA VAL A 87 -1.57 14.49 -9.13
C VAL A 87 -1.21 15.86 -9.70
N ILE A 88 -1.98 16.36 -10.68
CA ILE A 88 -1.85 17.72 -11.21
C ILE A 88 -2.24 18.75 -10.13
N ALA A 89 -3.37 18.55 -9.44
CA ALA A 89 -3.80 19.41 -8.35
C ALA A 89 -2.81 19.40 -7.19
N ASP A 90 -2.35 18.21 -6.79
CA ASP A 90 -1.37 18.01 -5.72
C ASP A 90 -0.07 18.77 -6.04
N LEU A 91 0.50 18.54 -7.22
CA LEU A 91 1.75 19.19 -7.64
C LEU A 91 1.56 20.69 -7.87
N GLY A 92 0.38 21.12 -8.32
CA GLY A 92 0.02 22.53 -8.45
C GLY A 92 0.00 23.26 -7.10
N ILE A 93 -0.55 22.62 -6.05
CA ILE A 93 -0.51 23.11 -4.67
C ILE A 93 0.95 23.24 -4.20
N VAL A 94 1.77 22.21 -4.44
CA VAL A 94 3.21 22.22 -4.08
C VAL A 94 3.95 23.35 -4.80
N HIS A 95 3.71 23.56 -6.09
CA HIS A 95 4.35 24.64 -6.85
C HIS A 95 3.86 26.04 -6.46
N ALA A 96 2.65 26.17 -5.90
CA ALA A 96 2.20 27.39 -5.28
C ALA A 96 2.88 27.69 -3.93
N GLY A 97 3.71 26.78 -3.43
CA GLY A 97 4.38 26.85 -2.12
C GLY A 97 3.48 26.42 -0.96
N ALA A 98 2.32 25.83 -1.25
CA ALA A 98 1.37 25.29 -0.27
C ALA A 98 1.56 23.77 -0.11
N THR A 99 0.88 23.17 0.85
CA THR A 99 1.03 21.75 1.19
C THR A 99 -0.25 20.97 0.87
N PRO A 100 -0.21 19.97 -0.04
CA PRO A 100 -1.35 19.10 -0.32
C PRO A 100 -1.50 18.02 0.75
N VAL A 101 -2.77 17.67 1.04
CA VAL A 101 -3.18 16.59 1.92
C VAL A 101 -4.23 15.75 1.21
N SER A 102 -3.85 14.60 0.68
CA SER A 102 -4.83 13.70 0.07
C SER A 102 -5.65 12.98 1.12
N LEU A 103 -6.94 12.93 0.89
CA LEU A 103 -7.93 12.26 1.73
C LEU A 103 -8.30 10.91 1.13
N TYR A 104 -8.52 9.90 1.98
CA TYR A 104 -9.08 8.65 1.51
C TYR A 104 -10.54 8.84 1.05
N ASN A 105 -10.90 8.25 -0.07
CA ASN A 105 -12.23 8.36 -0.71
C ASN A 105 -13.36 7.81 0.18
N THR A 106 -13.02 6.91 1.11
CA THR A 106 -13.96 6.25 2.02
C THR A 106 -14.23 7.04 3.31
N LEU A 107 -13.58 8.19 3.50
CA LEU A 107 -13.79 9.01 4.71
C LEU A 107 -15.23 9.52 4.80
N ALA A 108 -15.77 9.44 6.02
CA ALA A 108 -17.03 10.09 6.38
C ALA A 108 -16.84 11.60 6.55
N PRO A 109 -17.91 12.40 6.46
CA PRO A 109 -17.84 13.87 6.60
C PRO A 109 -17.13 14.34 7.87
N GLU A 110 -17.34 13.69 9.02
CA GLU A 110 -16.72 14.05 10.30
C GLU A 110 -15.20 13.84 10.30
N GLN A 111 -14.75 12.81 9.56
CA GLN A 111 -13.32 12.54 9.40
C GLN A 111 -12.66 13.56 8.47
N ILE A 112 -13.38 13.99 7.42
CA ILE A 112 -12.95 15.09 6.54
C ILE A 112 -12.83 16.38 7.35
N GLN A 113 -13.84 16.68 8.14
CA GLN A 113 -13.87 17.85 9.04
C GLN A 113 -12.65 17.85 9.98
N TYR A 114 -12.38 16.72 10.63
CA TYR A 114 -11.24 16.60 11.52
C TYR A 114 -9.92 16.91 10.82
N ILE A 115 -9.66 16.28 9.66
CA ILE A 115 -8.40 16.44 8.94
C ILE A 115 -8.26 17.88 8.41
N ALA A 116 -9.29 18.41 7.76
CA ALA A 116 -9.28 19.74 7.18
C ALA A 116 -9.07 20.83 8.24
N ASN A 117 -9.70 20.70 9.42
CA ASN A 117 -9.47 21.62 10.55
C ASN A 117 -8.10 21.43 11.19
N HIS A 118 -7.63 20.18 11.33
CA HIS A 118 -6.33 19.92 11.95
C HIS A 118 -5.19 20.54 11.12
N CYS A 119 -5.28 20.50 9.77
CA CYS A 119 -4.28 21.13 8.91
C CYS A 119 -4.65 22.59 8.51
N ASP A 120 -5.74 23.17 9.00
CA ASP A 120 -6.19 24.52 8.61
C ASP A 120 -6.34 24.68 7.09
N ALA A 121 -6.94 23.70 6.42
CA ALA A 121 -7.08 23.69 4.95
C ALA A 121 -7.87 24.90 4.45
N ARG A 122 -7.29 25.63 3.47
CA ARG A 122 -7.93 26.80 2.84
C ARG A 122 -8.61 26.47 1.51
N VAL A 123 -8.18 25.40 0.86
CA VAL A 123 -8.78 24.92 -0.38
C VAL A 123 -9.06 23.42 -0.29
N ALA A 124 -10.17 22.98 -0.86
CA ALA A 124 -10.47 21.59 -1.11
C ALA A 124 -10.56 21.34 -2.61
N VAL A 125 -9.98 20.26 -3.11
CA VAL A 125 -10.16 19.78 -4.48
C VAL A 125 -10.93 18.47 -4.39
N VAL A 126 -12.10 18.39 -5.03
CA VAL A 126 -12.97 17.21 -5.00
C VAL A 126 -13.27 16.72 -6.40
N GLU A 127 -13.36 15.40 -6.58
CA GLU A 127 -13.53 14.81 -7.90
C GLU A 127 -14.88 15.10 -8.52
N ASP A 128 -15.95 14.80 -7.81
CA ASP A 128 -17.31 14.81 -8.31
C ASP A 128 -18.31 15.33 -7.27
N GLU A 129 -19.57 15.38 -7.66
CA GLU A 129 -20.67 15.86 -6.81
C GLU A 129 -20.86 15.00 -5.54
N ALA A 130 -20.54 13.71 -5.61
CA ALA A 130 -20.64 12.83 -4.44
C ALA A 130 -19.59 13.16 -3.38
N PHE A 131 -18.35 13.46 -3.79
CA PHE A 131 -17.32 13.93 -2.88
C PHE A 131 -17.55 15.37 -2.44
N LEU A 132 -18.07 16.23 -3.33
CA LEU A 132 -18.49 17.58 -2.98
C LEU A 132 -19.53 17.57 -1.85
N ALA A 133 -20.55 16.71 -1.95
CA ALA A 133 -21.59 16.59 -0.95
C ALA A 133 -21.04 16.26 0.45
N LYS A 134 -20.00 15.42 0.55
CA LYS A 134 -19.33 15.10 1.83
C LYS A 134 -18.65 16.33 2.46
N VAL A 135 -18.01 17.18 1.66
CA VAL A 135 -17.36 18.41 2.14
C VAL A 135 -18.41 19.45 2.53
N LEU A 136 -19.45 19.63 1.70
CA LEU A 136 -20.53 20.57 1.98
C LEU A 136 -21.32 20.21 3.24
N ALA A 137 -21.47 18.91 3.54
CA ALA A 137 -22.15 18.43 4.75
C ALA A 137 -21.49 18.95 6.06
N VAL A 138 -20.22 19.28 6.03
CA VAL A 138 -19.45 19.77 7.19
C VAL A 138 -18.88 21.18 6.99
N ARG A 139 -19.24 21.87 5.89
CA ARG A 139 -18.66 23.17 5.49
C ARG A 139 -18.71 24.20 6.60
N ASP A 140 -19.85 24.34 7.29
CA ASP A 140 -20.04 25.33 8.35
C ASP A 140 -19.11 25.10 9.56
N GLN A 141 -18.52 23.91 9.63
CA GLN A 141 -17.54 23.51 10.63
C GLN A 141 -16.09 23.63 10.11
N LEU A 142 -15.89 24.18 8.91
CA LEU A 142 -14.58 24.38 8.27
C LEU A 142 -14.28 25.89 8.11
N PRO A 143 -13.99 26.61 9.19
CA PRO A 143 -13.90 28.07 9.18
C PRO A 143 -12.73 28.62 8.35
N ARG A 144 -11.74 27.78 8.05
CA ARG A 144 -10.57 28.17 7.23
C ARG A 144 -10.75 27.86 5.75
N LEU A 145 -11.74 27.02 5.38
CA LEU A 145 -11.97 26.61 3.99
C LEU A 145 -12.60 27.77 3.18
N GLU A 146 -11.84 28.30 2.23
CA GLU A 146 -12.25 29.46 1.45
C GLU A 146 -12.80 29.09 0.07
N ARG A 147 -12.26 28.04 -0.56
CA ARG A 147 -12.64 27.60 -1.91
C ARG A 147 -12.70 26.08 -2.01
N ILE A 148 -13.62 25.62 -2.84
CA ILE A 148 -13.72 24.22 -3.24
C ILE A 148 -13.58 24.15 -4.76
N VAL A 149 -12.64 23.37 -5.25
CA VAL A 149 -12.45 23.11 -6.68
C VAL A 149 -13.11 21.78 -7.03
N LEU A 150 -14.07 21.80 -7.95
CA LEU A 150 -14.77 20.63 -8.44
C LEU A 150 -14.17 20.20 -9.79
N LEU A 151 -13.64 18.97 -9.86
CA LEU A 151 -12.99 18.43 -11.08
C LEU A 151 -14.01 18.07 -12.15
N GLU A 152 -15.14 17.48 -11.76
CA GLU A 152 -16.23 17.07 -12.65
C GLU A 152 -17.59 17.39 -12.04
N GLY A 153 -18.55 17.80 -12.87
CA GLY A 153 -19.90 18.18 -12.43
C GLY A 153 -20.10 19.68 -12.36
N GLU A 154 -21.24 20.07 -11.79
CA GLU A 154 -21.67 21.47 -11.67
C GLU A 154 -22.12 21.76 -10.25
N SER A 155 -22.03 23.02 -9.83
CA SER A 155 -22.51 23.48 -8.53
C SER A 155 -22.87 24.95 -8.58
N ASP A 156 -24.02 25.31 -7.99
CA ASP A 156 -24.45 26.71 -7.80
C ASP A 156 -23.89 27.34 -6.52
N ASP A 157 -23.13 26.58 -5.71
CA ASP A 157 -22.54 27.09 -4.48
C ASP A 157 -21.42 28.11 -4.79
N PRO A 158 -21.49 29.34 -4.28
CA PRO A 158 -20.52 30.40 -4.63
C PRO A 158 -19.09 30.13 -4.12
N GLN A 159 -18.91 29.18 -3.22
CA GLN A 159 -17.60 28.76 -2.73
C GLN A 159 -16.95 27.75 -3.69
N VAL A 160 -17.74 27.10 -4.56
CA VAL A 160 -17.29 26.12 -5.52
C VAL A 160 -16.84 26.77 -6.81
N ILE A 161 -15.67 26.38 -7.31
CA ILE A 161 -15.16 26.77 -8.63
C ILE A 161 -14.92 25.51 -9.47
N ALA A 162 -15.35 25.54 -10.72
CA ALA A 162 -15.09 24.46 -11.66
C ALA A 162 -13.59 24.36 -11.98
N TRP A 163 -13.10 23.15 -12.24
CA TRP A 163 -11.70 22.88 -12.61
C TRP A 163 -11.22 23.75 -13.78
N ASP A 164 -12.02 23.81 -14.86
CA ASP A 164 -11.66 24.60 -16.06
C ASP A 164 -11.58 26.11 -15.77
N ALA A 165 -12.36 26.60 -14.83
CA ALA A 165 -12.30 28.00 -14.38
C ALA A 165 -11.02 28.27 -13.58
N LEU A 166 -10.60 27.35 -12.70
CA LEU A 166 -9.31 27.44 -12.02
C LEU A 166 -8.15 27.49 -13.03
N LEU A 167 -8.15 26.59 -14.03
CA LEU A 167 -7.12 26.56 -15.09
C LEU A 167 -7.12 27.86 -15.91
N ALA A 168 -8.30 28.42 -16.21
CA ALA A 168 -8.42 29.69 -16.92
C ALA A 168 -7.82 30.85 -16.13
N LEU A 169 -8.03 30.92 -14.81
CA LEU A 169 -7.38 31.92 -13.93
C LEU A 169 -5.86 31.78 -13.99
N GLY A 170 -5.35 30.56 -13.99
CA GLY A 170 -3.92 30.28 -14.11
C GLY A 170 -3.33 30.74 -15.45
N ARG A 171 -4.02 30.48 -16.58
CA ARG A 171 -3.63 30.97 -17.90
C ARG A 171 -3.56 32.48 -17.96
N GLN A 172 -4.60 33.16 -17.48
CA GLN A 172 -4.63 34.62 -17.40
C GLN A 172 -3.51 35.20 -16.55
N ALA A 173 -3.20 34.55 -15.41
CA ALA A 173 -2.09 34.97 -14.57
C ALA A 173 -0.75 34.80 -15.29
N HIS A 174 -0.55 33.72 -16.01
CA HIS A 174 0.66 33.48 -16.82
C HIS A 174 0.81 34.48 -17.98
N GLU A 175 -0.28 34.83 -18.66
CA GLU A 175 -0.26 35.84 -19.72
C GLU A 175 0.16 37.21 -19.20
N ARG A 176 -0.25 37.58 -17.97
CA ARG A 176 0.14 38.84 -17.30
C ARG A 176 1.61 38.84 -16.85
N ASP A 177 2.07 37.72 -16.34
CA ASP A 177 3.45 37.55 -15.89
C ASP A 177 3.95 36.10 -16.18
N PRO A 178 4.63 35.91 -17.33
CA PRO A 178 5.16 34.60 -17.71
C PRO A 178 6.21 34.03 -16.76
N GLN A 179 6.82 34.87 -15.90
CA GLN A 179 7.83 34.42 -14.94
C GLN A 179 7.25 34.08 -13.55
N ALA A 180 5.99 34.44 -13.30
CA ALA A 180 5.36 34.24 -11.99
C ALA A 180 5.45 32.79 -11.51
N PHE A 181 5.19 31.82 -12.37
CA PHE A 181 5.28 30.39 -12.02
C PHE A 181 6.67 29.98 -11.56
N ASP A 182 7.69 30.37 -12.31
CA ASP A 182 9.07 30.05 -11.97
C ASP A 182 9.51 30.72 -10.66
N GLY A 183 9.04 31.91 -10.38
CA GLY A 183 9.26 32.61 -9.11
C GLY A 183 8.64 31.87 -7.92
N LEU A 184 7.45 31.28 -8.08
CA LEU A 184 6.76 30.54 -7.01
C LEU A 184 7.54 29.31 -6.58
N TRP A 185 7.78 28.36 -7.47
CA TRP A 185 8.38 27.09 -7.11
C TRP A 185 9.87 27.16 -6.75
N ARG A 186 10.63 28.13 -7.31
CA ARG A 186 12.02 28.38 -6.90
C ARG A 186 12.15 28.91 -5.49
N GLY A 187 11.08 29.48 -4.94
CA GLY A 187 11.02 29.88 -3.54
C GLY A 187 10.82 28.70 -2.57
N VAL A 188 10.45 27.51 -3.06
CA VAL A 188 10.30 26.30 -2.24
C VAL A 188 11.67 25.76 -1.85
N THR A 189 11.82 25.37 -0.58
CA THR A 189 13.08 24.85 -0.03
C THR A 189 13.01 23.37 0.29
N PRO A 190 14.14 22.65 0.37
CA PRO A 190 14.17 21.24 0.74
C PRO A 190 13.50 20.91 2.07
N ASP A 191 13.49 21.85 3.00
CA ASP A 191 12.92 21.67 4.33
C ASP A 191 11.46 22.11 4.44
N ASP A 192 10.86 22.67 3.38
CA ASP A 192 9.42 22.92 3.35
C ASP A 192 8.65 21.60 3.43
N THR A 193 7.46 21.65 4.04
CA THR A 193 6.56 20.51 4.09
C THR A 193 6.04 20.20 2.68
N LEU A 194 6.35 19.01 2.19
CA LEU A 194 5.88 18.53 0.89
C LEU A 194 4.44 18.03 0.96
N THR A 195 4.13 17.26 1.99
CA THR A 195 2.79 16.71 2.21
C THR A 195 2.57 16.34 3.67
N LEU A 196 1.29 16.21 4.06
CA LEU A 196 0.90 15.51 5.29
C LEU A 196 0.21 14.21 4.92
N ILE A 197 0.67 13.10 5.51
CA ILE A 197 0.00 11.80 5.37
C ILE A 197 -0.70 11.48 6.68
N TYR A 198 -2.03 11.43 6.64
CA TYR A 198 -2.82 11.08 7.83
C TYR A 198 -2.91 9.58 8.00
N THR A 199 -2.33 9.09 9.10
CA THR A 199 -2.35 7.67 9.45
C THR A 199 -3.38 7.43 10.56
N SER A 200 -4.20 6.38 10.39
CA SER A 200 -5.07 5.89 11.45
C SER A 200 -4.21 5.15 12.47
N GLY A 201 -3.88 5.80 13.57
CA GLY A 201 -3.27 5.10 14.71
C GLY A 201 -4.20 4.02 15.27
N THR A 202 -3.65 3.01 15.94
CA THR A 202 -4.44 1.98 16.65
C THR A 202 -5.29 2.57 17.78
N THR A 203 -4.96 3.78 18.22
CA THR A 203 -5.65 4.49 19.33
C THR A 203 -5.72 5.98 19.04
N GLY A 204 -6.94 6.54 18.99
CA GLY A 204 -7.18 7.98 18.86
C GLY A 204 -7.36 8.50 17.43
N PRO A 205 -7.49 9.81 17.24
CA PRO A 205 -7.69 10.43 15.94
C PRO A 205 -6.45 10.27 15.03
N PRO A 206 -6.63 10.35 13.71
CA PRO A 206 -5.52 10.25 12.75
C PRO A 206 -4.43 11.29 13.02
N LYS A 207 -3.16 10.88 12.87
CA LYS A 207 -1.99 11.75 13.01
C LYS A 207 -1.47 12.15 11.64
N GLY A 208 -1.14 13.43 11.45
CA GLY A 208 -0.52 13.93 10.21
C GLY A 208 1.00 13.78 10.26
N VAL A 209 1.54 12.83 9.51
CA VAL A 209 2.98 12.64 9.31
C VAL A 209 3.50 13.77 8.42
N ILE A 210 4.52 14.50 8.85
CA ILE A 210 5.13 15.58 8.08
C ILE A 210 6.27 15.03 7.23
N ASP A 211 6.06 14.98 5.93
CA ASP A 211 7.12 14.70 4.96
C ASP A 211 7.63 16.01 4.33
N THR A 212 8.95 16.16 4.24
CA THR A 212 9.59 17.29 3.58
C THR A 212 10.03 16.92 2.18
N HIS A 213 10.35 17.91 1.34
CA HIS A 213 10.99 17.62 0.05
C HIS A 213 12.28 16.82 0.22
N ARG A 214 13.08 17.14 1.27
CA ARG A 214 14.32 16.44 1.59
C ARG A 214 14.07 14.98 1.93
N SER A 215 13.18 14.68 2.89
CA SER A 215 12.91 13.28 3.31
C SER A 215 12.34 12.44 2.16
N ALA A 216 11.46 13.02 1.35
CA ALA A 216 10.88 12.36 0.19
C ALA A 216 11.92 12.04 -0.90
N LEU A 217 12.77 13.00 -1.28
CA LEU A 217 13.82 12.76 -2.25
C LEU A 217 14.89 11.80 -1.71
N TRP A 218 15.16 11.85 -0.41
CA TRP A 218 16.10 10.96 0.24
C TRP A 218 15.70 9.48 0.13
N VAL A 219 14.45 9.15 0.46
CA VAL A 219 13.96 7.76 0.37
C VAL A 219 13.91 7.28 -1.08
N LEU A 220 13.52 8.14 -2.03
CA LEU A 220 13.48 7.81 -3.44
C LEU A 220 14.89 7.56 -4.02
N GLU A 221 15.87 8.38 -3.65
CA GLU A 221 17.27 8.18 -4.03
C GLU A 221 17.82 6.87 -3.43
N SER A 222 17.59 6.62 -2.14
CA SER A 222 18.00 5.39 -1.45
C SER A 222 17.39 4.14 -2.10
N ALA A 223 16.09 4.14 -2.35
CA ALA A 223 15.38 3.03 -3.00
C ALA A 223 15.84 2.81 -4.47
N GLY A 224 16.09 3.91 -5.19
CA GLY A 224 16.59 3.90 -6.56
C GLY A 224 17.96 3.25 -6.73
N ARG A 225 18.79 3.24 -5.69
CA ARG A 225 20.08 2.52 -5.68
C ARG A 225 19.93 1.01 -5.63
N VAL A 226 18.77 0.50 -5.26
CA VAL A 226 18.51 -0.95 -5.19
C VAL A 226 17.74 -1.43 -6.41
N VAL A 227 16.75 -0.65 -6.85
CA VAL A 227 15.93 -0.95 -8.03
C VAL A 227 15.73 0.32 -8.84
N THR A 228 16.15 0.26 -10.09
CA THR A 228 15.98 1.37 -11.03
C THR A 228 14.75 1.14 -11.91
N THR A 229 13.86 2.12 -11.90
CA THR A 229 12.87 2.33 -12.93
C THR A 229 13.25 3.59 -13.71
N GLY A 230 12.75 3.77 -14.93
CA GLY A 230 13.12 4.91 -15.73
C GLY A 230 12.24 5.13 -16.94
N GLU A 231 12.74 5.92 -17.87
CA GLU A 231 12.08 6.17 -19.15
C GLU A 231 11.75 4.86 -19.87
N GLY A 232 10.51 4.75 -20.39
CA GLY A 232 9.98 3.55 -21.02
C GLY A 232 9.37 2.53 -20.04
N ASP A 233 9.57 2.67 -18.74
CA ASP A 233 8.87 1.88 -17.75
C ASP A 233 7.42 2.39 -17.53
N ARG A 234 6.52 1.46 -17.21
CA ARG A 234 5.10 1.75 -16.93
C ARG A 234 4.73 1.12 -15.60
N LEU A 235 4.21 1.95 -14.70
CA LEU A 235 3.72 1.55 -13.39
C LEU A 235 2.24 1.90 -13.25
N ILE A 236 1.50 1.12 -12.46
CA ILE A 236 0.07 1.34 -12.25
C ILE A 236 -0.13 1.99 -10.88
N SER A 237 -0.80 3.15 -10.87
CA SER A 237 -1.28 3.82 -9.67
C SER A 237 -2.70 3.33 -9.37
N TYR A 238 -2.86 2.55 -8.30
CA TYR A 238 -4.15 1.97 -7.92
C TYR A 238 -4.44 1.98 -6.41
N LEU A 239 -3.41 2.06 -5.56
CA LEU A 239 -3.62 2.35 -4.15
C LEU A 239 -4.00 3.82 -3.99
N PRO A 240 -4.86 4.18 -3.04
CA PRO A 240 -5.20 5.60 -2.85
C PRO A 240 -3.95 6.48 -2.74
N ILE A 241 -3.90 7.62 -3.44
CA ILE A 241 -2.76 8.57 -3.38
C ILE A 241 -2.59 9.17 -1.97
N ALA A 242 -3.62 9.07 -1.13
CA ALA A 242 -3.53 9.34 0.31
C ALA A 242 -2.62 8.34 1.06
N HIS A 243 -2.31 7.19 0.45
CA HIS A 243 -1.42 6.19 1.01
C HIS A 243 0.03 6.44 0.56
N ALA A 244 0.97 6.37 1.50
CA ALA A 244 2.39 6.64 1.23
C ALA A 244 2.96 5.81 0.06
N ALA A 245 2.55 4.54 -0.11
CA ALA A 245 3.11 3.67 -1.14
C ALA A 245 2.86 4.18 -2.56
N ASP A 246 1.63 4.56 -2.89
CA ASP A 246 1.32 5.10 -4.22
C ASP A 246 1.94 6.49 -4.39
N ARG A 247 1.78 7.35 -3.38
CA ARG A 247 2.33 8.71 -3.39
C ARG A 247 3.84 8.74 -3.62
N PHE A 248 4.63 7.96 -2.87
CA PHE A 248 6.09 8.00 -2.98
C PHE A 248 6.60 7.13 -4.13
N LEU A 249 6.21 5.85 -4.20
CA LEU A 249 6.85 4.92 -5.13
C LEU A 249 6.34 5.07 -6.57
N ILE A 250 5.07 5.44 -6.74
CA ILE A 250 4.47 5.58 -8.08
C ILE A 250 4.47 7.04 -8.52
N TYR A 251 3.80 7.92 -7.77
CA TYR A 251 3.62 9.31 -8.16
C TYR A 251 4.93 10.11 -8.04
N TYR A 252 5.52 10.28 -6.85
CA TYR A 252 6.79 11.03 -6.72
C TYR A 252 7.95 10.30 -7.39
N GLY A 253 7.92 8.96 -7.37
CA GLY A 253 8.87 8.13 -8.08
C GLY A 253 8.92 8.46 -9.58
N SER A 254 7.76 8.67 -10.24
CA SER A 254 7.73 9.04 -11.65
C SER A 254 8.43 10.38 -11.93
N ILE A 255 8.29 11.34 -11.03
CA ILE A 255 8.94 12.65 -11.14
C ILE A 255 10.47 12.50 -11.09
N VAL A 256 10.98 11.60 -10.24
CA VAL A 256 12.42 11.36 -10.10
C VAL A 256 12.99 10.54 -11.26
N THR A 257 12.28 9.50 -11.69
CA THR A 257 12.83 8.51 -12.64
C THR A 257 12.37 8.70 -14.08
N GLY A 258 11.22 9.35 -14.30
CA GLY A 258 10.65 9.58 -15.64
C GLY A 258 9.78 8.43 -16.16
N HIS A 259 9.38 7.46 -15.33
CA HIS A 259 8.47 6.41 -15.76
C HIS A 259 7.04 6.91 -15.98
N THR A 260 6.29 6.24 -16.86
CA THR A 260 4.88 6.52 -17.11
C THR A 260 4.00 5.97 -15.99
N VAL A 261 3.09 6.79 -15.45
CA VAL A 261 2.05 6.38 -14.51
C VAL A 261 0.74 6.12 -15.25
N VAL A 262 0.19 4.91 -15.10
CA VAL A 262 -1.13 4.55 -15.61
C VAL A 262 -2.09 4.44 -14.42
N PHE A 263 -3.17 5.23 -14.45
CA PHE A 263 -4.12 5.28 -13.34
C PHE A 263 -5.19 4.21 -13.44
N CYS A 264 -5.43 3.52 -12.32
CA CYS A 264 -6.54 2.61 -12.09
C CYS A 264 -7.42 3.21 -10.99
N PRO A 265 -8.53 3.88 -11.32
CA PRO A 265 -9.35 4.60 -10.34
C PRO A 265 -9.99 3.69 -9.28
N GLU A 266 -10.34 2.46 -9.68
CA GLU A 266 -11.03 1.50 -8.84
C GLU A 266 -10.14 0.27 -8.60
N VAL A 267 -9.84 -0.03 -7.33
CA VAL A 267 -9.01 -1.19 -6.94
C VAL A 267 -9.60 -2.51 -7.45
N SER A 268 -10.93 -2.61 -7.57
CA SER A 268 -11.63 -3.77 -8.13
C SER A 268 -11.24 -4.06 -9.59
N GLN A 269 -10.79 -3.06 -10.34
CA GLN A 269 -10.39 -3.18 -11.75
C GLN A 269 -8.90 -3.49 -11.95
N ILE A 270 -8.12 -3.62 -10.87
CA ILE A 270 -6.65 -3.76 -10.97
C ILE A 270 -6.23 -4.95 -11.84
N MET A 271 -6.93 -6.06 -11.76
CA MET A 271 -6.60 -7.27 -12.52
C MET A 271 -6.75 -7.05 -14.04
N ALA A 272 -7.84 -6.40 -14.45
CA ALA A 272 -8.07 -6.03 -15.85
C ALA A 272 -7.02 -4.99 -16.31
N THR A 273 -6.72 -4.02 -15.45
CA THR A 273 -5.72 -2.99 -15.75
C THR A 273 -4.31 -3.58 -15.91
N VAL A 274 -3.91 -4.54 -15.09
CA VAL A 274 -2.61 -5.23 -15.22
C VAL A 274 -2.51 -5.96 -16.56
N LEU A 275 -3.58 -6.64 -17.00
CA LEU A 275 -3.63 -7.30 -18.30
C LEU A 275 -3.54 -6.32 -19.48
N GLU A 276 -4.22 -5.17 -19.40
CA GLU A 276 -4.22 -4.13 -20.42
C GLU A 276 -2.84 -3.44 -20.52
N VAL A 277 -2.30 -3.00 -19.38
CA VAL A 277 -1.10 -2.18 -19.28
C VAL A 277 0.17 -3.01 -19.45
N ARG A 278 0.21 -4.23 -18.96
CA ARG A 278 1.40 -5.09 -18.86
C ARG A 278 2.57 -4.30 -18.25
N PRO A 279 2.50 -3.96 -16.95
CA PRO A 279 3.45 -3.07 -16.29
C PRO A 279 4.86 -3.64 -16.31
N THR A 280 5.87 -2.77 -16.29
CA THR A 280 7.29 -3.17 -16.26
C THR A 280 7.82 -3.35 -14.83
N SER A 281 7.11 -2.82 -13.85
CA SER A 281 7.28 -3.08 -12.42
C SER A 281 5.90 -3.15 -11.78
N PHE A 282 5.68 -4.11 -10.87
CA PHE A 282 4.39 -4.29 -10.22
C PHE A 282 4.55 -4.44 -8.71
N GLY A 283 3.89 -3.55 -7.98
CA GLY A 283 3.75 -3.61 -6.53
C GLY A 283 2.32 -3.94 -6.14
N GLY A 284 2.14 -4.96 -5.29
CA GLY A 284 0.83 -5.37 -4.79
C GLY A 284 0.80 -5.46 -3.27
N VAL A 285 -0.34 -5.10 -2.65
CA VAL A 285 -0.62 -5.54 -1.28
C VAL A 285 -0.87 -7.04 -1.28
N PRO A 286 -0.68 -7.75 -0.14
CA PRO A 286 -0.79 -9.23 -0.11
C PRO A 286 -2.06 -9.76 -0.78
N ARG A 287 -3.19 -9.10 -0.57
CA ARG A 287 -4.49 -9.50 -1.14
C ARG A 287 -4.51 -9.58 -2.67
N ILE A 288 -3.73 -8.75 -3.36
CA ILE A 288 -3.62 -8.81 -4.84
C ILE A 288 -2.89 -10.09 -5.25
N TRP A 289 -1.80 -10.42 -4.56
CA TRP A 289 -1.04 -11.64 -4.82
C TRP A 289 -1.83 -12.91 -4.47
N GLU A 290 -2.58 -12.90 -3.35
CA GLU A 290 -3.49 -13.97 -2.95
C GLU A 290 -4.56 -14.23 -4.02
N LYS A 291 -5.22 -13.17 -4.52
CA LYS A 291 -6.23 -13.28 -5.59
C LYS A 291 -5.64 -13.82 -6.90
N LEU A 292 -4.47 -13.34 -7.30
CA LEU A 292 -3.76 -13.85 -8.48
C LEU A 292 -3.44 -15.33 -8.32
N HIS A 293 -2.92 -15.73 -7.15
CA HIS A 293 -2.60 -17.12 -6.83
C HIS A 293 -3.84 -18.01 -6.89
N ALA A 294 -4.92 -17.63 -6.20
CA ALA A 294 -6.17 -18.36 -6.18
C ALA A 294 -6.79 -18.51 -7.58
N GLY A 295 -6.79 -17.43 -8.37
CA GLY A 295 -7.30 -17.44 -9.74
C GLY A 295 -6.48 -18.37 -10.66
N LEU A 296 -5.17 -18.33 -10.58
CA LEU A 296 -4.29 -19.23 -11.35
C LEU A 296 -4.45 -20.68 -10.93
N THR A 297 -4.45 -20.96 -9.63
CA THR A 297 -4.61 -22.33 -9.10
C THR A 297 -5.96 -22.92 -9.51
N SER A 298 -7.05 -22.16 -9.43
CA SER A 298 -8.36 -22.57 -9.89
C SER A 298 -8.40 -22.83 -11.39
N ALA A 299 -7.77 -21.97 -12.19
CA ALA A 299 -7.71 -22.14 -13.64
C ALA A 299 -6.90 -23.37 -14.05
N ILE A 300 -5.81 -23.68 -13.33
CA ILE A 300 -5.00 -24.88 -13.56
C ILE A 300 -5.80 -26.15 -13.18
N ALA A 301 -6.50 -26.12 -12.04
CA ALA A 301 -7.31 -27.24 -11.59
C ALA A 301 -8.48 -27.55 -12.53
N SER A 302 -9.08 -26.52 -13.14
CA SER A 302 -10.19 -26.63 -14.08
C SER A 302 -9.80 -26.80 -15.55
N GLU A 303 -8.49 -26.90 -15.88
CA GLU A 303 -8.02 -27.12 -17.25
C GLU A 303 -8.56 -28.47 -17.78
N PRO A 304 -9.41 -28.45 -18.84
CA PRO A 304 -10.05 -29.66 -19.34
C PRO A 304 -9.08 -30.59 -20.09
N ASP A 305 -8.03 -30.05 -20.70
CA ASP A 305 -6.98 -30.85 -21.34
C ASP A 305 -6.05 -31.42 -20.25
N GLU A 306 -6.20 -32.74 -20.03
CA GLU A 306 -5.44 -33.46 -19.01
C GLU A 306 -3.92 -33.46 -19.28
N ALA A 307 -3.50 -33.48 -20.55
CA ALA A 307 -2.08 -33.45 -20.90
C ALA A 307 -1.49 -32.07 -20.56
N ARG A 308 -2.22 -31.00 -20.90
CA ARG A 308 -1.85 -29.63 -20.56
C ARG A 308 -1.84 -29.40 -19.05
N ARG A 309 -2.85 -29.88 -18.33
CA ARG A 309 -2.89 -29.81 -16.87
C ARG A 309 -1.69 -30.50 -16.24
N ARG A 310 -1.37 -31.75 -16.65
CA ARG A 310 -0.19 -32.47 -16.16
C ARG A 310 1.11 -31.73 -16.47
N MET A 311 1.25 -31.15 -17.66
CA MET A 311 2.43 -30.38 -18.04
C MET A 311 2.62 -29.17 -17.13
N VAL A 312 1.55 -28.38 -16.86
CA VAL A 312 1.62 -27.23 -15.97
C VAL A 312 1.92 -27.64 -14.53
N MET A 313 1.31 -28.71 -14.04
CA MET A 313 1.58 -29.23 -12.69
C MET A 313 3.04 -29.69 -12.55
N GLY A 314 3.57 -30.42 -13.54
CA GLY A 314 4.97 -30.83 -13.55
C GLY A 314 5.95 -29.64 -13.63
N ALA A 315 5.60 -28.59 -14.38
CA ALA A 315 6.39 -27.36 -14.41
C ALA A 315 6.43 -26.70 -13.02
N LEU A 316 5.28 -26.58 -12.35
CA LEU A 316 5.19 -25.99 -11.00
C LEU A 316 5.97 -26.81 -9.97
N GLU A 317 5.93 -28.14 -10.03
CA GLU A 317 6.71 -29.02 -9.16
C GLU A 317 8.22 -28.74 -9.31
N ILE A 318 8.73 -28.70 -10.55
CA ILE A 318 10.13 -28.37 -10.83
C ILE A 318 10.48 -26.94 -10.35
N GLY A 319 9.61 -25.96 -10.62
CA GLY A 319 9.80 -24.59 -10.14
C GLY A 319 9.90 -24.49 -8.61
N ARG A 320 8.98 -25.15 -7.89
CA ARG A 320 8.98 -25.21 -6.42
C ARG A 320 10.22 -25.92 -5.87
N ALA A 321 10.66 -27.01 -6.51
CA ALA A 321 11.88 -27.71 -6.09
C ALA A 321 13.12 -26.81 -6.18
N VAL A 322 13.24 -26.01 -7.24
CA VAL A 322 14.33 -25.02 -7.39
C VAL A 322 14.24 -23.97 -6.29
N VAL A 323 13.07 -23.36 -6.10
CA VAL A 323 12.86 -22.33 -5.06
C VAL A 323 13.18 -22.87 -3.67
N ALA A 324 12.76 -24.08 -3.34
CA ALA A 324 13.05 -24.70 -2.05
C ALA A 324 14.55 -24.87 -1.78
N LEU A 325 15.34 -25.26 -2.78
CA LEU A 325 16.81 -25.34 -2.66
C LEU A 325 17.43 -23.95 -2.50
N GLU A 326 17.04 -23.01 -3.34
CA GLU A 326 17.53 -21.61 -3.27
C GLU A 326 17.25 -20.98 -1.90
N GLN A 327 16.04 -21.20 -1.34
CA GLN A 327 15.67 -20.66 -0.03
C GLN A 327 16.45 -21.31 1.13
N ARG A 328 16.95 -22.53 0.97
CA ARG A 328 17.84 -23.17 1.95
C ARG A 328 19.31 -22.85 1.73
N GLY A 329 19.65 -22.09 0.67
CA GLY A 329 21.05 -21.82 0.29
C GLY A 329 21.77 -23.07 -0.24
N GLU A 330 21.01 -24.07 -0.69
CA GLU A 330 21.54 -25.31 -1.25
C GLU A 330 21.78 -25.17 -2.76
N PRO A 331 22.83 -25.81 -3.30
CA PRO A 331 23.13 -25.76 -4.73
C PRO A 331 22.03 -26.45 -5.55
N VAL A 332 21.52 -25.75 -6.56
CA VAL A 332 20.63 -26.36 -7.56
C VAL A 332 21.47 -27.15 -8.56
N SER A 333 21.16 -28.43 -8.81
CA SER A 333 21.87 -29.25 -9.78
C SER A 333 21.67 -28.75 -11.22
N ASP A 334 22.64 -29.00 -12.10
CA ASP A 334 22.53 -28.59 -13.50
C ASP A 334 21.35 -29.30 -14.21
N GLU A 335 21.07 -30.55 -13.84
CA GLU A 335 19.89 -31.27 -14.34
C GLU A 335 18.59 -30.56 -13.98
N LEU A 336 18.45 -30.11 -12.73
CA LEU A 336 17.24 -29.43 -12.28
C LEU A 336 17.11 -28.03 -12.92
N ARG A 337 18.23 -27.31 -13.11
CA ARG A 337 18.25 -26.06 -13.88
C ARG A 337 17.81 -26.25 -15.33
N GLN A 338 18.31 -27.29 -15.98
CA GLN A 338 17.93 -27.62 -17.36
C GLN A 338 16.44 -27.98 -17.46
N LYS A 339 15.92 -28.78 -16.52
CA LYS A 339 14.48 -29.10 -16.45
C LYS A 339 13.64 -27.83 -16.27
N ARG A 340 14.03 -26.94 -15.35
CA ARG A 340 13.34 -25.66 -15.16
C ARG A 340 13.37 -24.79 -16.42
N ALA A 341 14.52 -24.71 -17.09
CA ALA A 341 14.67 -23.98 -18.35
C ALA A 341 13.79 -24.53 -19.47
N ALA A 342 13.64 -25.86 -19.55
CA ALA A 342 12.75 -26.51 -20.52
C ALA A 342 11.27 -26.15 -20.31
N PHE A 343 10.85 -25.81 -19.09
CA PHE A 343 9.51 -25.36 -18.78
C PHE A 343 9.31 -23.83 -18.89
N GLU A 344 10.35 -23.06 -19.24
CA GLU A 344 10.23 -21.60 -19.36
C GLU A 344 9.10 -21.15 -20.31
N PRO A 345 8.79 -21.81 -21.45
CA PRO A 345 7.63 -21.47 -22.26
C PRO A 345 6.29 -21.56 -21.51
N VAL A 346 6.16 -22.55 -20.60
CA VAL A 346 4.95 -22.71 -19.74
C VAL A 346 4.86 -21.57 -18.75
N PHE A 347 5.96 -21.25 -18.06
CA PHE A 347 6.00 -20.14 -17.11
C PHE A 347 5.74 -18.79 -17.78
N ALA A 348 6.33 -18.55 -18.96
CA ALA A 348 6.09 -17.35 -19.74
C ALA A 348 4.59 -17.20 -20.13
N ALA A 349 3.93 -18.29 -20.52
CA ALA A 349 2.51 -18.30 -20.82
C ALA A 349 1.65 -17.98 -19.58
N ILE A 350 2.02 -18.49 -18.41
CA ILE A 350 1.33 -18.16 -17.14
C ILE A 350 1.51 -16.68 -16.83
N ARG A 351 2.74 -16.15 -16.90
CA ARG A 351 3.01 -14.71 -16.65
C ARG A 351 2.26 -13.81 -17.63
N ALA A 352 2.20 -14.19 -18.92
CA ALA A 352 1.45 -13.45 -19.92
C ALA A 352 -0.06 -13.44 -19.64
N ARG A 353 -0.61 -14.57 -19.15
CA ARG A 353 -2.04 -14.68 -18.80
C ARG A 353 -2.47 -13.74 -17.68
N ILE A 354 -1.56 -13.35 -16.81
CA ILE A 354 -1.81 -12.39 -15.73
C ILE A 354 -1.24 -10.99 -16.02
N GLY A 355 -0.69 -10.74 -17.22
CA GLY A 355 -0.16 -9.44 -17.64
C GLY A 355 1.17 -9.04 -16.99
N LEU A 356 1.89 -9.98 -16.35
CA LEU A 356 3.16 -9.71 -15.64
C LEU A 356 4.41 -10.16 -16.42
N ASP A 357 4.26 -10.49 -17.70
CA ASP A 357 5.34 -11.01 -18.57
C ASP A 357 6.37 -9.93 -18.98
N ARG A 358 6.06 -8.65 -18.80
CA ARG A 358 6.98 -7.52 -19.03
C ARG A 358 7.60 -6.96 -17.76
N ALA A 359 7.09 -7.37 -16.60
CA ALA A 359 7.56 -6.85 -15.33
C ALA A 359 8.91 -7.46 -14.95
N LYS A 360 9.81 -6.60 -14.49
CA LYS A 360 11.18 -6.95 -14.04
C LYS A 360 11.28 -6.94 -12.52
N HIS A 361 10.43 -6.17 -11.86
CA HIS A 361 10.43 -5.99 -10.41
C HIS A 361 9.04 -6.23 -9.84
N PHE A 362 9.00 -7.02 -8.78
CA PHE A 362 7.76 -7.41 -8.12
C PHE A 362 7.92 -7.18 -6.62
N VAL A 363 6.98 -6.47 -6.02
CA VAL A 363 7.01 -6.20 -4.58
C VAL A 363 5.67 -6.48 -3.93
N THR A 364 5.73 -6.89 -2.67
CA THR A 364 4.60 -6.94 -1.76
C THR A 364 4.95 -6.20 -0.48
N GLY A 365 3.97 -5.68 0.23
CA GLY A 365 4.21 -4.97 1.48
C GLY A 365 2.93 -4.52 2.15
N ALA A 366 3.08 -3.72 3.20
CA ALA A 366 2.01 -3.21 4.05
C ALA A 366 1.41 -4.24 5.03
N ALA A 367 1.50 -5.55 4.76
CA ALA A 367 1.13 -6.66 5.64
C ALA A 367 1.91 -7.92 5.22
N PRO A 368 2.00 -8.97 6.05
CA PRO A 368 2.62 -10.23 5.66
C PRO A 368 1.88 -10.89 4.49
N THR A 369 2.64 -11.42 3.52
CA THR A 369 2.10 -12.25 2.44
C THR A 369 2.32 -13.72 2.77
N PRO A 370 1.32 -14.61 2.60
CA PRO A 370 1.49 -16.03 2.86
C PRO A 370 2.67 -16.60 2.09
N ARG A 371 3.50 -17.39 2.78
CA ARG A 371 4.72 -17.98 2.21
C ARG A 371 4.44 -18.81 0.97
N GLU A 372 3.38 -19.61 0.98
CA GLU A 372 2.97 -20.43 -0.15
C GLU A 372 2.69 -19.61 -1.42
N VAL A 373 2.06 -18.44 -1.25
CA VAL A 373 1.78 -17.51 -2.35
C VAL A 373 3.09 -17.01 -2.95
N LEU A 374 4.05 -16.61 -2.12
CA LEU A 374 5.36 -16.14 -2.60
C LEU A 374 6.13 -17.27 -3.31
N GLU A 375 6.18 -18.46 -2.73
CA GLU A 375 6.84 -19.62 -3.32
C GLU A 375 6.23 -20.01 -4.67
N PHE A 376 4.91 -19.93 -4.82
CA PHE A 376 4.23 -20.15 -6.10
C PHE A 376 4.69 -19.14 -7.16
N PHE A 377 4.70 -17.84 -6.83
CA PHE A 377 5.12 -16.81 -7.78
C PHE A 377 6.61 -16.95 -8.14
N HIS A 378 7.47 -17.23 -7.17
CA HIS A 378 8.88 -17.52 -7.45
C HIS A 378 9.05 -18.73 -8.38
N ALA A 379 8.27 -19.79 -8.19
CA ALA A 379 8.32 -20.99 -9.04
C ALA A 379 8.04 -20.68 -10.50
N ILE A 380 7.12 -19.78 -10.81
CA ILE A 380 6.78 -19.34 -12.17
C ILE A 380 7.66 -18.19 -12.70
N GLY A 381 8.72 -17.82 -11.99
CA GLY A 381 9.64 -16.74 -12.41
C GLY A 381 9.13 -15.33 -12.16
N VAL A 382 8.28 -15.17 -11.15
CA VAL A 382 7.82 -13.86 -10.61
C VAL A 382 8.37 -13.73 -9.20
N PRO A 383 9.63 -13.28 -9.01
CA PRO A 383 10.29 -13.23 -7.71
C PRO A 383 9.78 -12.04 -6.89
N VAL A 384 8.61 -12.22 -6.25
CA VAL A 384 7.99 -11.21 -5.40
C VAL A 384 8.85 -10.99 -4.16
N SER A 385 9.20 -9.74 -3.90
CA SER A 385 10.04 -9.31 -2.79
C SER A 385 9.21 -8.57 -1.76
N ASP A 386 9.23 -9.03 -0.51
CA ASP A 386 8.68 -8.24 0.57
C ASP A 386 9.49 -6.95 0.76
N VAL A 387 8.77 -5.86 0.97
CA VAL A 387 9.31 -4.55 1.36
C VAL A 387 8.64 -4.10 2.65
N TRP A 388 9.40 -3.41 3.49
CA TRP A 388 8.87 -2.93 4.74
C TRP A 388 9.17 -1.44 4.92
N GLY A 389 8.23 -0.77 5.54
CA GLY A 389 8.31 0.61 5.96
C GLY A 389 6.97 1.11 6.46
N MET A 390 6.91 2.40 6.73
CA MET A 390 5.74 3.07 7.27
C MET A 390 5.71 4.51 6.78
N SER A 391 4.59 5.20 6.98
CA SER A 391 4.45 6.59 6.53
C SER A 391 5.51 7.49 7.17
N GLU A 392 5.86 7.23 8.42
CA GLU A 392 6.87 7.95 9.19
C GLU A 392 8.32 7.78 8.66
N LEU A 393 8.51 6.87 7.69
CA LEU A 393 9.80 6.58 7.01
C LEU A 393 9.74 6.85 5.50
N GLY A 394 8.78 7.64 5.03
CA GLY A 394 8.59 7.91 3.62
C GLY A 394 8.30 6.65 2.80
N VAL A 395 7.64 5.65 3.40
CA VAL A 395 7.10 4.40 2.85
C VAL A 395 8.01 3.17 2.92
N VAL A 396 9.32 3.25 2.63
CA VAL A 396 10.19 2.07 2.56
C VAL A 396 11.52 2.31 3.28
N ALA A 397 11.91 1.38 4.14
CA ALA A 397 13.19 1.41 4.85
C ALA A 397 14.01 0.13 4.67
N SER A 398 13.38 -0.97 4.27
CA SER A 398 14.06 -2.23 3.95
C SER A 398 13.41 -2.96 2.78
N ARG A 399 14.23 -3.78 2.13
CA ARG A 399 13.77 -4.62 1.02
C ARG A 399 14.75 -5.78 0.80
N ASN A 400 14.25 -6.88 0.24
CA ASN A 400 15.10 -7.93 -0.27
C ASN A 400 15.88 -7.45 -1.51
N PRO A 401 17.21 -7.63 -1.56
CA PRO A 401 18.00 -7.30 -2.75
C PRO A 401 17.60 -8.16 -3.94
N PRO A 402 17.55 -7.61 -5.16
CA PRO A 402 17.32 -8.41 -6.37
C PRO A 402 18.28 -9.59 -6.46
N GLY A 403 17.76 -10.78 -6.80
CA GLY A 403 18.54 -12.01 -6.92
C GLY A 403 18.95 -12.67 -5.58
N ARG A 404 18.62 -12.06 -4.45
CA ARG A 404 18.89 -12.60 -3.10
C ARG A 404 17.68 -12.41 -2.18
N ILE A 405 16.55 -12.94 -2.61
CA ILE A 405 15.29 -12.81 -1.87
C ILE A 405 15.18 -13.96 -0.88
N LYS A 406 15.05 -13.64 0.42
CA LYS A 406 14.68 -14.59 1.47
C LYS A 406 13.19 -14.45 1.74
N ILE A 407 12.40 -15.41 1.28
CA ILE A 407 10.95 -15.44 1.44
C ILE A 407 10.58 -15.42 2.94
N GLY A 408 9.69 -14.52 3.33
CA GLY A 408 9.28 -14.32 4.73
C GLY A 408 10.15 -13.32 5.49
N SER A 409 11.18 -12.74 4.85
CA SER A 409 11.94 -11.63 5.40
C SER A 409 11.55 -10.31 4.71
N ILE A 410 11.66 -9.21 5.42
CA ILE A 410 11.56 -7.86 4.86
C ILE A 410 12.89 -7.38 4.23
N GLY A 411 13.85 -8.29 4.07
CA GLY A 411 15.16 -8.02 3.49
C GLY A 411 16.10 -7.27 4.43
N VAL A 412 16.97 -6.48 3.82
CA VAL A 412 17.99 -5.68 4.50
C VAL A 412 17.63 -4.19 4.45
N ALA A 413 18.19 -3.40 5.36
CA ALA A 413 18.02 -1.95 5.34
C ALA A 413 18.50 -1.35 4.01
N LEU A 414 17.76 -0.38 3.47
CA LEU A 414 18.12 0.35 2.25
C LEU A 414 19.48 1.09 2.40
N PRO A 415 20.13 1.48 1.30
CA PRO A 415 21.34 2.28 1.35
C PRO A 415 21.18 3.55 2.20
N GLY A 416 22.17 3.82 3.07
CA GLY A 416 22.16 4.95 4.00
C GLY A 416 21.23 4.81 5.21
N VAL A 417 20.43 3.76 5.30
CA VAL A 417 19.52 3.49 6.43
C VAL A 417 20.24 2.68 7.50
N GLU A 418 20.17 3.14 8.73
CA GLU A 418 20.55 2.37 9.91
C GLU A 418 19.32 1.70 10.52
N ALA A 419 19.46 0.43 10.86
CA ALA A 419 18.43 -0.34 11.54
C ALA A 419 19.04 -1.15 12.68
N ARG A 420 18.35 -1.21 13.82
CA ARG A 420 18.76 -1.98 15.01
C ARG A 420 17.54 -2.57 15.72
N LEU A 421 17.77 -3.56 16.57
CA LEU A 421 16.77 -4.05 17.51
C LEU A 421 17.02 -3.44 18.89
N ALA A 422 15.99 -2.87 19.49
CA ALA A 422 15.99 -2.47 20.89
C ALA A 422 16.03 -3.71 21.80
N PRO A 423 16.30 -3.55 23.13
CA PRO A 423 16.37 -4.69 24.05
C PRO A 423 15.11 -5.56 24.11
N ASP A 424 13.95 -4.99 23.81
CA ASP A 424 12.65 -5.68 23.77
C ASP A 424 12.32 -6.26 22.38
N GLY A 425 13.25 -6.18 21.41
CA GLY A 425 13.10 -6.67 20.06
C GLY A 425 12.42 -5.70 19.10
N GLU A 426 12.09 -4.48 19.54
CA GLU A 426 11.51 -3.47 18.66
C GLU A 426 12.52 -3.01 17.60
N LEU A 427 12.10 -3.03 16.33
CA LEU A 427 12.89 -2.48 15.23
C LEU A 427 12.93 -0.96 15.32
N GLN A 428 14.15 -0.40 15.39
CA GLN A 428 14.39 1.04 15.35
C GLN A 428 15.17 1.40 14.09
N VAL A 429 14.82 2.53 13.49
CA VAL A 429 15.38 2.97 12.21
C VAL A 429 15.84 4.43 12.29
N ARG A 430 16.98 4.74 11.63
CA ARG A 430 17.51 6.10 11.51
C ARG A 430 18.00 6.35 10.08
N GLY A 431 17.70 7.54 9.53
CA GLY A 431 18.14 7.96 8.19
C GLY A 431 17.46 9.25 7.77
N GLY A 432 17.87 9.79 6.63
CA GLY A 432 17.34 11.06 6.11
C GLY A 432 15.89 11.00 5.64
N MET A 433 15.31 9.78 5.55
CA MET A 433 13.91 9.56 5.21
C MET A 433 12.96 9.68 6.43
N VAL A 434 13.48 9.74 7.66
CA VAL A 434 12.62 9.86 8.85
C VAL A 434 11.82 11.15 8.78
N MET A 435 10.52 11.05 9.04
CA MET A 435 9.61 12.20 9.06
C MET A 435 10.14 13.33 9.96
N ARG A 436 9.73 14.55 9.70
CA ARG A 436 10.03 15.67 10.62
C ARG A 436 9.33 15.49 11.97
N GLY A 437 8.17 14.87 11.99
CA GLY A 437 7.35 14.62 13.16
C GLY A 437 5.86 14.58 12.83
N TYR A 438 5.03 14.53 13.86
CA TYR A 438 3.58 14.62 13.72
C TYR A 438 3.11 16.07 13.81
N TYR A 439 2.33 16.50 12.83
CA TYR A 439 1.83 17.87 12.73
C TYR A 439 1.02 18.25 13.96
N LYS A 440 1.36 19.38 14.59
CA LYS A 440 0.76 19.88 15.85
C LYS A 440 0.81 18.90 17.04
N GLN A 441 1.67 17.88 17.01
CA GLN A 441 1.77 16.86 18.07
C GLN A 441 3.24 16.63 18.48
N PRO A 442 3.92 17.61 19.08
CA PRO A 442 5.33 17.49 19.46
C PRO A 442 5.59 16.39 20.49
N ASP A 443 4.68 16.18 21.45
CA ASP A 443 4.82 15.12 22.46
C ASP A 443 4.80 13.74 21.82
N LYS A 444 3.90 13.50 20.85
CA LYS A 444 3.85 12.23 20.10
C LYS A 444 5.08 12.04 19.21
N THR A 445 5.63 13.13 18.72
CA THR A 445 6.90 13.09 17.96
C THR A 445 8.05 12.65 18.87
N ALA A 446 8.17 13.24 20.07
CA ALA A 446 9.20 12.89 21.05
C ALA A 446 9.04 11.46 21.60
N GLU A 447 7.81 10.92 21.69
CA GLU A 447 7.56 9.52 22.03
C GLU A 447 8.03 8.54 20.92
N THR A 448 8.08 9.01 19.65
CA THR A 448 8.36 8.17 18.48
C THR A 448 9.80 8.29 18.00
N ILE A 449 10.39 9.48 18.06
CA ILE A 449 11.76 9.77 17.61
C ILE A 449 12.55 10.26 18.82
N ASP A 450 13.64 9.55 19.14
CA ASP A 450 14.51 9.92 20.24
C ASP A 450 15.46 11.08 19.88
N ALA A 451 16.23 11.56 20.87
CA ALA A 451 17.16 12.68 20.71
C ALA A 451 18.30 12.38 19.72
N ASP A 452 18.63 11.11 19.49
CA ASP A 452 19.67 10.66 18.55
C ASP A 452 19.11 10.41 17.13
N GLY A 453 17.81 10.67 16.91
CA GLY A 453 17.11 10.51 15.64
C GLY A 453 16.68 9.07 15.31
N TRP A 454 16.66 8.17 16.29
CA TRP A 454 16.11 6.84 16.12
C TRP A 454 14.57 6.87 16.22
N LEU A 455 13.93 6.37 15.18
CA LEU A 455 12.49 6.20 15.15
C LEU A 455 12.13 4.79 15.66
N SER A 456 11.31 4.72 16.70
CA SER A 456 10.68 3.50 17.21
C SER A 456 9.48 3.13 16.37
N THR A 457 9.55 1.97 15.70
CA THR A 457 8.57 1.61 14.66
C THR A 457 7.29 0.99 15.21
N GLY A 458 7.35 0.47 16.43
CA GLY A 458 6.29 -0.35 17.01
C GLY A 458 6.22 -1.76 16.42
N ASP A 459 7.16 -2.17 15.56
CA ASP A 459 7.25 -3.52 15.01
C ASP A 459 8.35 -4.31 15.74
N ILE A 460 8.02 -5.50 16.22
CA ILE A 460 8.97 -6.46 16.77
C ILE A 460 9.57 -7.26 15.62
N ALA A 461 10.89 -7.39 15.60
CA ALA A 461 11.61 -8.08 14.53
C ALA A 461 12.72 -8.98 15.06
N THR A 462 13.20 -9.85 14.19
CA THR A 462 14.46 -10.59 14.36
C THR A 462 15.39 -10.25 13.20
N VAL A 463 16.69 -10.49 13.39
CA VAL A 463 17.71 -10.33 12.35
C VAL A 463 18.58 -11.58 12.28
N ASP A 464 18.81 -12.08 11.06
CA ASP A 464 19.68 -13.24 10.86
C ASP A 464 21.16 -12.85 10.68
N ALA A 465 22.02 -13.85 10.58
CA ALA A 465 23.48 -13.66 10.43
C ALA A 465 23.87 -12.91 9.13
N ASP A 466 23.01 -12.91 8.12
CA ASP A 466 23.22 -12.22 6.85
C ASP A 466 22.65 -10.78 6.86
N GLY A 467 22.04 -10.37 7.99
CA GLY A 467 21.47 -9.04 8.17
C GLY A 467 20.06 -8.87 7.61
N TYR A 468 19.33 -9.96 7.34
CA TYR A 468 17.94 -9.92 6.93
C TYR A 468 17.03 -9.82 8.13
N TYR A 469 16.13 -8.84 8.09
CA TYR A 469 15.10 -8.64 9.11
C TYR A 469 13.84 -9.44 8.78
N THR A 470 13.21 -9.97 9.82
CA THR A 470 11.89 -10.61 9.75
C THR A 470 10.99 -9.96 10.78
N ILE A 471 9.86 -9.42 10.37
CA ILE A 471 8.85 -8.88 11.30
C ILE A 471 8.16 -10.06 11.98
N VAL A 472 8.11 -10.00 13.30
CA VAL A 472 7.38 -10.96 14.13
C VAL A 472 5.93 -10.52 14.24
N ASP A 473 5.69 -9.29 14.72
CA ASP A 473 4.36 -8.66 14.80
C ASP A 473 4.47 -7.20 15.26
N ARG A 474 3.33 -6.52 15.35
CA ARG A 474 3.20 -5.23 16.01
C ARG A 474 3.31 -5.39 17.53
N LYS A 475 4.15 -4.59 18.19
CA LYS A 475 4.35 -4.61 19.65
C LYS A 475 3.04 -4.52 20.44
N LYS A 476 2.08 -3.70 19.96
CA LYS A 476 0.76 -3.50 20.59
C LYS A 476 -0.29 -4.54 20.22
N GLU A 477 0.00 -5.41 19.24
CA GLU A 477 -0.93 -6.43 18.75
C GLU A 477 -0.52 -7.84 19.18
N LEU A 478 0.69 -8.01 19.72
CA LEU A 478 1.12 -9.29 20.27
C LEU A 478 0.14 -9.76 21.34
N ILE A 479 -0.31 -10.97 21.19
CA ILE A 479 -1.12 -11.68 22.21
C ILE A 479 -0.17 -12.17 23.29
N ILE A 480 -0.40 -11.73 24.53
CA ILE A 480 0.31 -12.24 25.70
C ILE A 480 -0.60 -13.25 26.39
N THR A 481 -0.26 -14.53 26.25
CA THR A 481 -1.03 -15.59 26.90
C THR A 481 -0.92 -15.49 28.43
N ALA A 482 -1.87 -16.10 29.16
CA ALA A 482 -1.81 -16.20 30.62
C ALA A 482 -0.50 -16.84 31.12
N GLY A 483 0.18 -17.64 30.28
CA GLY A 483 1.51 -18.20 30.55
C GLY A 483 2.69 -17.30 30.22
N GLY A 484 2.45 -16.04 29.78
CA GLY A 484 3.50 -15.07 29.47
C GLY A 484 4.18 -15.28 28.12
N LYS A 485 3.66 -16.14 27.22
CA LYS A 485 4.21 -16.32 25.86
C LYS A 485 3.63 -15.26 24.93
N ASN A 486 4.51 -14.58 24.18
CA ASN A 486 4.14 -13.69 23.11
C ASN A 486 3.79 -14.51 21.86
N ILE A 487 2.61 -14.30 21.30
CA ILE A 487 2.12 -14.93 20.07
C ILE A 487 1.78 -13.85 19.07
N SER A 488 2.19 -14.05 17.82
CA SER A 488 1.84 -13.19 16.69
C SER A 488 0.47 -13.60 16.13
N PRO A 489 -0.60 -12.80 16.33
CA PRO A 489 -1.86 -13.05 15.64
C PRO A 489 -1.74 -12.88 14.12
N ALA A 490 -0.93 -11.93 13.64
CA ALA A 490 -0.76 -11.69 12.21
C ALA A 490 -0.20 -12.90 11.46
N ASN A 491 0.71 -13.66 12.07
CA ASN A 491 1.22 -14.90 11.48
C ASN A 491 0.12 -15.96 11.30
N LEU A 492 -0.68 -16.19 12.34
CA LEU A 492 -1.79 -17.15 12.30
C LEU A 492 -2.88 -16.72 11.29
N GLU A 493 -3.20 -15.44 11.27
CA GLU A 493 -4.15 -14.84 10.33
C GLU A 493 -3.67 -14.97 8.88
N SER A 494 -2.36 -14.80 8.64
CA SER A 494 -1.75 -15.00 7.31
C SER A 494 -1.84 -16.45 6.88
N LEU A 495 -1.57 -17.41 7.78
CA LEU A 495 -1.70 -18.84 7.49
C LEU A 495 -3.15 -19.23 7.19
N LEU A 496 -4.13 -18.71 7.94
CA LEU A 496 -5.56 -18.94 7.66
C LEU A 496 -5.98 -18.41 6.29
N LYS A 497 -5.51 -17.22 5.91
CA LYS A 497 -5.82 -16.58 4.62
C LYS A 497 -5.11 -17.21 3.43
N ALA A 498 -4.22 -18.17 3.62
CA ALA A 498 -3.70 -19.01 2.55
C ALA A 498 -4.81 -19.89 1.92
N ASP A 499 -5.87 -20.23 2.68
CA ASP A 499 -7.08 -20.84 2.14
C ASP A 499 -7.93 -19.79 1.41
N SER A 500 -8.22 -20.03 0.13
CA SER A 500 -8.91 -19.07 -0.75
C SER A 500 -10.34 -18.73 -0.31
N LEU A 501 -11.00 -19.60 0.45
CA LEU A 501 -12.34 -19.34 0.97
C LEU A 501 -12.34 -18.35 2.13
N ILE A 502 -11.18 -18.17 2.82
CA ILE A 502 -11.04 -17.27 3.95
C ILE A 502 -10.60 -15.89 3.46
N GLY A 503 -11.54 -14.93 3.47
CA GLY A 503 -11.29 -13.54 3.06
C GLY A 503 -10.51 -12.75 4.09
N GLN A 504 -10.86 -12.92 5.38
CA GLN A 504 -10.20 -12.28 6.51
C GLN A 504 -10.26 -13.18 7.74
N ALA A 505 -9.31 -12.96 8.66
CA ALA A 505 -9.29 -13.63 9.95
C ALA A 505 -8.86 -12.66 11.04
N CYS A 506 -9.37 -12.83 12.26
CA CYS A 506 -8.91 -12.11 13.45
C CYS A 506 -8.68 -13.12 14.57
N VAL A 507 -7.43 -13.34 14.94
CA VAL A 507 -7.05 -14.23 16.05
C VAL A 507 -7.13 -13.47 17.37
N VAL A 508 -7.75 -14.10 18.37
CA VAL A 508 -8.01 -13.53 19.69
C VAL A 508 -7.46 -14.47 20.76
N GLY A 509 -6.85 -13.91 21.81
CA GLY A 509 -6.29 -14.74 22.88
C GLY A 509 -5.57 -13.95 23.98
N ASP A 510 -5.53 -12.61 23.89
CA ASP A 510 -4.86 -11.79 24.90
C ASP A 510 -5.54 -11.95 26.27
N ASN A 511 -4.74 -12.32 27.29
CA ASN A 511 -5.22 -12.66 28.62
C ASN A 511 -6.29 -13.77 28.67
N ARG A 512 -6.33 -14.66 27.66
CA ARG A 512 -7.26 -15.79 27.58
C ARG A 512 -6.53 -17.13 27.75
N ALA A 513 -7.29 -18.18 28.06
CA ALA A 513 -6.76 -19.53 28.28
C ALA A 513 -6.21 -20.18 27.00
N TYR A 514 -6.75 -19.83 25.83
CA TYR A 514 -6.36 -20.36 24.53
C TYR A 514 -6.71 -19.37 23.40
N LEU A 515 -6.20 -19.65 22.19
CA LEU A 515 -6.51 -18.83 21.02
C LEU A 515 -7.82 -19.25 20.35
N THR A 516 -8.56 -18.24 19.89
CA THR A 516 -9.75 -18.39 19.05
C THR A 516 -9.61 -17.54 17.80
N ALA A 517 -10.45 -17.76 16.79
CA ALA A 517 -10.45 -16.97 15.57
C ALA A 517 -11.87 -16.59 15.13
N LEU A 518 -12.04 -15.33 14.72
CA LEU A 518 -13.14 -14.91 13.88
C LEU A 518 -12.72 -15.08 12.42
N ILE A 519 -13.55 -15.75 11.63
CA ILE A 519 -13.29 -16.05 10.22
C ILE A 519 -14.34 -15.34 9.37
N VAL A 520 -13.89 -14.70 8.30
CA VAL A 520 -14.73 -14.02 7.31
C VAL A 520 -14.51 -14.66 5.96
N LEU A 521 -15.58 -15.09 5.29
CA LEU A 521 -15.50 -15.69 3.97
C LEU A 521 -15.18 -14.61 2.90
N ASP A 522 -14.49 -15.00 1.83
CA ASP A 522 -14.27 -14.14 0.69
C ASP A 522 -15.53 -14.04 -0.18
N GLY A 523 -16.12 -12.84 -0.27
CA GLY A 523 -17.36 -12.60 -1.00
C GLY A 523 -17.27 -12.84 -2.51
N GLN A 524 -16.08 -12.83 -3.10
CA GLN A 524 -15.87 -13.11 -4.53
C GLN A 524 -15.63 -14.60 -4.79
N VAL A 525 -14.97 -15.30 -3.88
CA VAL A 525 -14.62 -16.73 -4.02
C VAL A 525 -15.75 -17.63 -3.53
N ALA A 526 -16.37 -17.30 -2.41
CA ALA A 526 -17.34 -18.17 -1.74
C ALA A 526 -18.55 -18.58 -2.62
N PRO A 527 -19.16 -17.70 -3.44
CA PRO A 527 -20.26 -18.12 -4.32
C PRO A 527 -19.83 -19.16 -5.36
N GLY A 528 -18.67 -18.98 -6.00
CA GLY A 528 -18.14 -19.93 -6.97
C GLY A 528 -17.73 -21.26 -6.33
N TRP A 529 -17.16 -21.20 -5.13
CA TRP A 529 -16.80 -22.37 -4.33
C TRP A 529 -18.05 -23.22 -3.96
N ALA A 530 -19.12 -22.54 -3.56
CA ALA A 530 -20.41 -23.16 -3.24
C ALA A 530 -21.06 -23.80 -4.47
N ALA A 531 -21.10 -23.06 -5.59
CA ALA A 531 -21.68 -23.55 -6.84
C ALA A 531 -20.95 -24.81 -7.36
N ALA A 532 -19.63 -24.85 -7.27
CA ALA A 532 -18.82 -26.03 -7.66
C ALA A 532 -19.11 -27.29 -6.83
N ARG A 533 -19.76 -27.13 -5.65
CA ARG A 533 -20.18 -28.21 -4.74
C ARG A 533 -21.69 -28.45 -4.75
N GLY A 534 -22.44 -27.77 -5.63
CA GLY A 534 -23.88 -27.91 -5.72
C GLY A 534 -24.66 -27.32 -4.53
N LEU A 535 -24.04 -26.43 -3.76
CA LEU A 535 -24.69 -25.78 -2.63
C LEU A 535 -25.67 -24.71 -3.13
N THR A 536 -26.84 -24.64 -2.53
CA THR A 536 -27.94 -23.71 -2.92
C THR A 536 -27.89 -22.38 -2.17
N ALA A 537 -26.90 -22.17 -1.29
CA ALA A 537 -26.73 -20.93 -0.52
C ALA A 537 -26.52 -19.73 -1.46
N ARG A 538 -27.24 -18.62 -1.17
CA ARG A 538 -27.31 -17.42 -2.03
C ARG A 538 -26.58 -16.22 -1.45
N SER A 539 -26.13 -16.30 -0.19
CA SER A 539 -25.49 -15.20 0.52
C SER A 539 -24.33 -15.69 1.38
N ILE A 540 -23.42 -14.78 1.71
CA ILE A 540 -22.34 -15.05 2.67
C ILE A 540 -22.91 -15.49 4.03
N ALA A 541 -24.01 -14.89 4.47
CA ALA A 541 -24.66 -15.25 5.73
C ALA A 541 -25.17 -16.70 5.74
N GLU A 542 -25.78 -17.17 4.63
CA GLU A 542 -26.19 -18.58 4.50
C GLU A 542 -24.99 -19.52 4.43
N LEU A 543 -23.91 -19.12 3.75
CA LEU A 543 -22.68 -19.91 3.67
C LEU A 543 -21.99 -20.01 5.02
N ALA A 544 -21.97 -18.95 5.81
CA ALA A 544 -21.32 -18.92 7.12
C ALA A 544 -21.87 -19.97 8.11
N VAL A 545 -23.13 -20.36 7.97
CA VAL A 545 -23.78 -21.38 8.81
C VAL A 545 -23.88 -22.75 8.11
N HIS A 546 -23.38 -22.87 6.89
CA HIS A 546 -23.50 -24.10 6.12
C HIS A 546 -22.51 -25.17 6.62
N PRO A 547 -22.95 -26.43 6.91
CA PRO A 547 -22.08 -27.47 7.47
C PRO A 547 -20.84 -27.78 6.63
N GLU A 548 -20.94 -27.78 5.30
CA GLU A 548 -19.80 -28.03 4.42
C GLU A 548 -18.76 -26.92 4.45
N VAL A 549 -19.21 -25.66 4.59
CA VAL A 549 -18.32 -24.51 4.75
C VAL A 549 -17.61 -24.59 6.10
N HIS A 550 -18.36 -24.90 7.16
CA HIS A 550 -17.78 -25.08 8.51
C HIS A 550 -16.73 -26.19 8.51
N ALA A 551 -17.04 -27.36 7.95
CA ALA A 551 -16.10 -28.47 7.84
C ALA A 551 -14.88 -28.14 6.99
N HIS A 552 -15.00 -27.28 5.96
CA HIS A 552 -13.87 -26.81 5.18
C HIS A 552 -12.96 -25.90 6.01
N VAL A 553 -13.54 -24.90 6.70
CA VAL A 553 -12.79 -23.98 7.56
C VAL A 553 -12.13 -24.72 8.73
N GLU A 554 -12.81 -25.73 9.30
CA GLU A 554 -12.23 -26.58 10.34
C GLU A 554 -10.96 -27.31 9.87
N ARG A 555 -10.97 -27.83 8.63
CA ARG A 555 -9.74 -28.42 8.03
C ARG A 555 -8.65 -27.39 7.80
N ALA A 556 -9.00 -26.17 7.37
CA ALA A 556 -8.03 -25.09 7.21
C ALA A 556 -7.40 -24.70 8.55
N VAL A 557 -8.19 -24.58 9.62
CA VAL A 557 -7.70 -24.32 10.99
C VAL A 557 -6.83 -25.48 11.48
N ALA A 558 -7.22 -26.72 11.24
CA ALA A 558 -6.42 -27.90 11.61
C ALA A 558 -5.06 -27.90 10.89
N ALA A 559 -5.04 -27.60 9.61
CA ALA A 559 -3.80 -27.49 8.82
C ALA A 559 -2.88 -26.37 9.36
N VAL A 560 -3.42 -25.22 9.74
CA VAL A 560 -2.64 -24.15 10.39
C VAL A 560 -2.05 -24.66 11.72
N ASN A 561 -2.85 -25.35 12.52
CA ASN A 561 -2.42 -25.88 13.83
C ASN A 561 -1.28 -26.91 13.73
N GLU A 562 -1.12 -27.62 12.61
CA GLU A 562 0.00 -28.53 12.36
C GLU A 562 1.35 -27.79 12.20
N HIS A 563 1.32 -26.50 11.82
CA HIS A 563 2.51 -25.71 11.56
C HIS A 563 2.95 -24.82 12.73
N VAL A 564 2.19 -24.85 13.85
CA VAL A 564 2.44 -23.99 15.01
C VAL A 564 2.54 -24.78 16.31
N SER A 565 3.07 -24.18 17.36
CA SER A 565 3.17 -24.85 18.65
C SER A 565 1.79 -25.02 19.31
N ARG A 566 1.66 -26.00 20.24
CA ARG A 566 0.40 -26.26 20.96
C ARG A 566 -0.20 -24.99 21.60
N VAL A 567 0.63 -24.09 22.09
CA VAL A 567 0.17 -22.84 22.72
C VAL A 567 -0.35 -21.84 21.70
N GLU A 568 0.11 -21.93 20.45
CA GLU A 568 -0.32 -21.09 19.33
C GLU A 568 -1.50 -21.68 18.55
N SER A 569 -1.97 -22.88 18.94
CA SER A 569 -3.06 -23.55 18.24
C SER A 569 -4.40 -22.85 18.50
N ILE A 570 -5.13 -22.60 17.41
CA ILE A 570 -6.50 -22.07 17.46
C ILE A 570 -7.43 -23.18 17.89
N ARG A 571 -8.12 -23.01 19.02
CA ARG A 571 -8.98 -24.04 19.64
C ARG A 571 -10.42 -23.98 19.18
N ARG A 572 -10.91 -22.78 18.92
CA ARG A 572 -12.28 -22.54 18.45
C ARG A 572 -12.28 -21.41 17.41
N PHE A 573 -13.29 -21.42 16.57
CA PHE A 573 -13.49 -20.34 15.60
C PHE A 573 -14.98 -20.08 15.40
N THR A 574 -15.30 -18.89 14.91
CA THR A 574 -16.65 -18.50 14.47
C THR A 574 -16.56 -17.91 13.08
N ILE A 575 -17.39 -18.41 12.16
CA ILE A 575 -17.52 -17.83 10.83
C ILE A 575 -18.58 -16.72 10.91
N LEU A 576 -18.18 -15.49 10.55
CA LEU A 576 -19.06 -14.34 10.59
C LEU A 576 -19.96 -14.28 9.36
N PRO A 577 -21.22 -13.83 9.51
CA PRO A 577 -22.19 -13.79 8.41
C PRO A 577 -22.02 -12.60 7.46
N THR A 578 -20.99 -11.77 7.68
CA THR A 578 -20.73 -10.54 6.93
C THR A 578 -19.33 -10.51 6.39
N GLU A 579 -19.15 -9.97 5.19
CA GLU A 579 -17.82 -9.66 4.64
C GLU A 579 -17.28 -8.35 5.24
N TRP A 580 -15.94 -8.26 5.41
CA TRP A 580 -15.25 -7.00 5.74
C TRP A 580 -14.65 -6.40 4.48
N THR A 581 -14.97 -5.14 4.21
CA THR A 581 -14.52 -4.40 3.02
C THR A 581 -13.77 -3.12 3.42
N ALA A 582 -13.23 -2.41 2.45
CA ALA A 582 -12.59 -1.11 2.68
C ALA A 582 -13.54 -0.04 3.24
N GLU A 583 -14.85 -0.19 2.96
CA GLU A 583 -15.92 0.69 3.44
C GLU A 583 -16.44 0.26 4.81
N SER A 584 -16.14 -0.97 5.24
CA SER A 584 -16.56 -1.46 6.55
C SER A 584 -15.67 -0.88 7.66
N ALA A 585 -16.20 -0.85 8.88
CA ALA A 585 -15.45 -0.31 10.03
C ALA A 585 -14.23 -1.15 10.40
N GLU A 586 -14.22 -2.44 10.07
CA GLU A 586 -13.24 -3.45 10.49
C GLU A 586 -11.90 -3.34 9.78
N LEU A 587 -11.90 -2.79 8.56
CA LEU A 587 -10.68 -2.64 7.77
C LEU A 587 -10.30 -1.17 7.59
N THR A 588 -9.02 -0.94 7.32
CA THR A 588 -8.56 0.34 6.79
C THR A 588 -8.87 0.42 5.28
N PRO A 589 -8.83 1.60 4.64
CA PRO A 589 -8.94 1.71 3.19
C PRO A 589 -7.91 0.88 2.40
N THR A 590 -6.82 0.46 3.05
CA THR A 590 -5.78 -0.43 2.50
C THR A 590 -5.95 -1.89 2.92
N LEU A 591 -7.16 -2.26 3.36
CA LEU A 591 -7.55 -3.62 3.76
C LEU A 591 -6.78 -4.19 4.97
N LYS A 592 -6.17 -3.34 5.81
CA LYS A 592 -5.56 -3.76 7.08
C LYS A 592 -6.62 -3.88 8.16
N LEU A 593 -6.52 -4.94 8.95
CA LEU A 593 -7.42 -5.19 10.08
C LEU A 593 -7.32 -4.10 11.15
N LYS A 594 -8.46 -3.53 11.55
CA LYS A 594 -8.57 -2.67 12.72
C LYS A 594 -8.96 -3.53 13.93
N ARG A 595 -8.00 -4.25 14.47
CA ARG A 595 -8.20 -5.27 15.51
C ARG A 595 -9.09 -4.79 16.66
N ARG A 596 -8.84 -3.59 17.20
CA ARG A 596 -9.65 -3.06 18.29
C ARG A 596 -11.13 -2.93 17.94
N VAL A 597 -11.42 -2.41 16.73
CA VAL A 597 -12.81 -2.28 16.25
C VAL A 597 -13.49 -3.65 16.14
N VAL A 598 -12.74 -4.66 15.65
CA VAL A 598 -13.23 -6.03 15.57
C VAL A 598 -13.49 -6.61 16.95
N LEU A 599 -12.55 -6.47 17.88
CA LEU A 599 -12.71 -6.98 19.24
C LEU A 599 -13.90 -6.34 19.96
N ASP A 600 -14.08 -5.02 19.81
CA ASP A 600 -15.20 -4.30 20.42
C ASP A 600 -16.55 -4.70 19.77
N LYS A 601 -16.61 -4.76 18.44
CA LYS A 601 -17.85 -5.03 17.69
C LYS A 601 -18.34 -6.45 17.82
N TYR A 602 -17.43 -7.43 17.89
CA TYR A 602 -17.76 -8.85 17.93
C TYR A 602 -17.50 -9.48 19.31
N ALA A 603 -17.52 -8.66 20.39
CA ALA A 603 -17.25 -9.11 21.74
C ALA A 603 -18.12 -10.30 22.18
N ASP A 604 -19.40 -10.30 21.83
CA ASP A 604 -20.34 -11.39 22.16
C ASP A 604 -19.96 -12.71 21.46
N ALA A 605 -19.64 -12.65 20.17
CA ALA A 605 -19.21 -13.82 19.41
C ALA A 605 -17.86 -14.37 19.92
N ILE A 606 -16.95 -13.47 20.32
CA ILE A 606 -15.67 -13.83 20.93
C ILE A 606 -15.91 -14.52 22.27
N ASN A 607 -16.69 -13.92 23.16
CA ASN A 607 -16.95 -14.47 24.48
C ASN A 607 -17.65 -15.85 24.41
N ALA A 608 -18.59 -16.02 23.47
CA ALA A 608 -19.27 -17.31 23.25
C ALA A 608 -18.28 -18.45 22.91
N MET A 609 -17.13 -18.14 22.30
CA MET A 609 -16.08 -19.13 22.04
C MET A 609 -15.33 -19.57 23.31
N TYR A 610 -15.39 -18.80 24.39
CA TYR A 610 -14.79 -19.12 25.68
C TYR A 610 -15.80 -19.66 26.69
N ASP A 611 -17.12 -19.43 26.48
CA ASP A 611 -18.17 -19.93 27.37
C ASP A 611 -18.26 -21.47 27.32
N GLY A 612 -18.29 -22.12 28.48
CA GLY A 612 -18.38 -23.56 28.61
C GLY A 612 -17.05 -24.32 28.48
N ALA A 613 -15.94 -23.64 28.52
CA ALA A 613 -14.63 -24.29 28.61
C ALA A 613 -14.33 -24.71 30.03
N HIS A 614 -14.64 -25.97 30.39
CA HIS A 614 -13.84 -26.66 31.39
C HIS A 614 -12.43 -26.85 30.82
N ASP A 615 -11.43 -26.45 31.59
CA ASP A 615 -10.01 -26.60 31.22
C ASP A 615 -9.72 -28.08 30.93
N PRO A 616 -9.27 -28.46 29.72
CA PRO A 616 -8.91 -29.86 29.45
C PRO A 616 -7.58 -30.27 30.09
N CYS A 617 -7.11 -29.51 31.08
CA CYS A 617 -5.89 -29.75 31.87
C CYS A 617 -6.16 -30.02 33.36
N GLU A 618 -7.42 -30.31 33.80
CA GLU A 618 -7.64 -31.07 35.04
C GLU A 618 -7.73 -32.58 34.81
#